data_33633dc050bdaf44baffebadb8978ffe
#
_entry.id   33633dc050bdaf44baffebadb8978ffe
#
_cell.length_a   1.000
_cell.length_b   1.000
_cell.length_c   1.000
_cell.angle_alpha   90.00
_cell.angle_beta   90.00
_cell.angle_gamma   90.00
#
_symmetry.space_group_name_H-M   'P 1'
#
loop_
_entity.id
_entity.type
_entity.pdbx_description
1 polymer ?
#
loop_
_entity_poly.entity_id
_entity_poly.type
_entity_poly.pdbx_seq_one_letter_code
_entity_poly.pdbx_strand_id
1 'polypeptide(L)'
;MELAFASLHQLCGPMLHRLGRLPAPQRNALEIVFGLTAGAPPDRFLVGLAVLSLLSEVAEEHPLLGVVDDAQWLDQASALTLAFVARRLQAEPVGMVFAAREPGEELRHLAVLEVPGLVDGDARALLGSAVGFVLDERVRDRIVAETRGNPLALLELPRGLTATNLAGGFGVPAADALPGRIEASFVRRLEPLPAETRRLLLLAAAEPVGDPLLLWRAAERLGIGPAAAVGAEEDGLLVIAERVMFRHPLVRSAMYRAAPADERRAVHLALGEATDAEADPDRRAWHLAAAAAAPDEQVAAELERSAGRAQARGGLAAAAAFLQRAVALTGDPARRTDRALAAAEAGLQAGAFDLARGLLATAEVAPLDELQRARLDLLRAEASYAERRGSEAPALLLRAAKTLDPLDPQLARDTYLDAWSSALFAGRLASSGSLRHVSRAALAAPRPAGAPRPSDLLLKGFALAFTDGRAAAAPVLGRAATGFAGSGVSAEEVLRWGWLATAATVRHVS
;
A
#
# COMPACT_ATOMS: atom_id res chain seq x y z
N MET A 1 3.31 4.99 6.65
CA MET A 1 3.75 3.73 6.02
C MET A 1 2.69 2.70 6.26
N GLU A 2 2.31 2.00 5.22
CA GLU A 2 1.33 0.94 5.31
C GLU A 2 2.09 -0.40 5.31
N LEU A 3 2.07 -1.10 6.43
CA LEU A 3 2.43 -2.51 6.44
C LEU A 3 1.35 -3.25 5.66
N ALA A 4 1.72 -3.94 4.58
CA ALA A 4 0.77 -4.67 3.78
C ALA A 4 0.00 -5.68 4.63
N PHE A 5 -1.33 -5.70 4.48
CA PHE A 5 -2.26 -6.54 5.22
C PHE A 5 -2.33 -6.29 6.73
N ALA A 6 -1.77 -5.18 7.25
CA ALA A 6 -1.83 -4.88 8.67
C ALA A 6 -3.27 -4.67 9.16
N SER A 7 -4.05 -3.91 8.40
CA SER A 7 -5.46 -3.67 8.73
C SER A 7 -6.30 -4.95 8.62
N LEU A 8 -6.00 -5.78 7.61
CA LEU A 8 -6.65 -7.08 7.45
C LEU A 8 -6.31 -8.03 8.60
N HIS A 9 -5.05 -8.08 9.02
CA HIS A 9 -4.61 -8.87 10.16
C HIS A 9 -5.32 -8.43 11.45
N GLN A 10 -5.45 -7.11 11.65
CA GLN A 10 -6.18 -6.57 12.81
C GLN A 10 -7.66 -7.00 12.80
N LEU A 11 -8.33 -6.93 11.66
CA LEU A 11 -9.72 -7.36 11.52
C LEU A 11 -9.88 -8.87 11.76
N CYS A 12 -8.97 -9.67 11.21
CA CYS A 12 -9.00 -11.13 11.32
C CYS A 12 -8.45 -11.65 12.66
N GLY A 13 -7.73 -10.82 13.43
CA GLY A 13 -7.05 -11.19 14.67
C GLY A 13 -7.90 -12.03 15.64
N PRO A 14 -9.13 -11.62 15.98
CA PRO A 14 -10.00 -12.40 16.86
C PRO A 14 -10.37 -13.79 16.33
N MET A 15 -10.26 -14.00 15.02
CA MET A 15 -10.71 -15.19 14.31
C MET A 15 -9.56 -16.14 13.93
N LEU A 16 -8.31 -15.80 14.18
CA LEU A 16 -7.14 -16.59 13.76
C LEU A 16 -7.12 -18.00 14.34
N HIS A 17 -7.78 -18.24 15.48
CA HIS A 17 -7.93 -19.56 16.07
C HIS A 17 -8.74 -20.53 15.18
N ARG A 18 -9.47 -20.02 14.20
CA ARG A 18 -10.26 -20.80 13.23
C ARG A 18 -9.49 -21.16 11.96
N LEU A 19 -8.27 -20.65 11.75
CA LEU A 19 -7.47 -20.95 10.56
C LEU A 19 -7.32 -22.45 10.30
N GLY A 20 -7.24 -23.25 11.35
CA GLY A 20 -7.14 -24.71 11.25
C GLY A 20 -8.31 -25.40 10.53
N ARG A 21 -9.47 -24.76 10.42
CA ARG A 21 -10.66 -25.29 9.73
C ARG A 21 -10.66 -24.99 8.23
N LEU A 22 -9.83 -24.06 7.79
CA LEU A 22 -9.72 -23.72 6.36
C LEU A 22 -8.99 -24.80 5.57
N PRO A 23 -9.31 -24.96 4.26
CA PRO A 23 -8.50 -25.74 3.34
C PRO A 23 -7.02 -25.34 3.40
N ALA A 24 -6.11 -26.31 3.32
CA ALA A 24 -4.67 -26.08 3.49
C ALA A 24 -4.10 -24.94 2.63
N PRO A 25 -4.44 -24.77 1.34
CA PRO A 25 -3.95 -23.65 0.54
C PRO A 25 -4.40 -22.28 1.09
N GLN A 26 -5.64 -22.16 1.54
CA GLN A 26 -6.20 -20.92 2.08
C GLN A 26 -5.59 -20.59 3.44
N ARG A 27 -5.46 -21.58 4.32
CA ARG A 27 -4.80 -21.44 5.60
C ARG A 27 -3.36 -20.96 5.42
N ASN A 28 -2.58 -21.64 4.59
CA ASN A 28 -1.19 -21.26 4.33
C ASN A 28 -1.08 -19.84 3.76
N ALA A 29 -2.01 -19.43 2.89
CA ALA A 29 -2.02 -18.07 2.35
C ALA A 29 -2.18 -17.02 3.46
N LEU A 30 -3.11 -17.20 4.40
CA LEU A 30 -3.29 -16.27 5.53
C LEU A 30 -2.13 -16.32 6.51
N GLU A 31 -1.59 -17.51 6.81
CA GLU A 31 -0.43 -17.66 7.69
C GLU A 31 0.80 -16.90 7.14
N ILE A 32 1.04 -16.96 5.82
CA ILE A 32 2.14 -16.24 5.16
C ILE A 32 1.88 -14.73 5.17
N VAL A 33 0.69 -14.29 4.77
CA VAL A 33 0.33 -12.86 4.69
C VAL A 33 0.38 -12.18 6.05
N PHE A 34 -0.01 -12.90 7.10
CA PHE A 34 0.03 -12.40 8.48
C PHE A 34 1.40 -12.60 9.17
N GLY A 35 2.38 -13.17 8.45
CA GLY A 35 3.73 -13.37 8.99
C GLY A 35 3.83 -14.47 10.03
N LEU A 36 2.85 -15.35 10.12
CA LEU A 36 2.84 -16.49 11.07
C LEU A 36 3.73 -17.63 10.59
N THR A 37 3.93 -17.75 9.28
CA THR A 37 4.84 -18.74 8.66
C THR A 37 5.62 -18.10 7.52
N ALA A 38 6.82 -18.64 7.23
CA ALA A 38 7.58 -18.25 6.04
C ALA A 38 7.08 -19.04 4.81
N GLY A 39 6.98 -18.37 3.65
CA GLY A 39 6.56 -19.02 2.40
C GLY A 39 6.66 -18.08 1.21
N ALA A 40 6.37 -18.60 0.02
CA ALA A 40 6.22 -17.80 -1.17
C ALA A 40 4.98 -16.88 -1.06
N PRO A 41 5.01 -15.65 -1.61
CA PRO A 41 3.88 -14.73 -1.55
C PRO A 41 2.65 -15.38 -2.19
N PRO A 42 1.51 -15.44 -1.47
CA PRO A 42 0.30 -16.04 -2.01
C PRO A 42 -0.36 -15.12 -3.04
N ASP A 43 -1.10 -15.72 -3.96
CA ASP A 43 -1.96 -15.00 -4.90
C ASP A 43 -3.00 -14.14 -4.15
N ARG A 44 -3.20 -12.91 -4.59
CA ARG A 44 -4.19 -11.99 -4.00
C ARG A 44 -5.62 -12.53 -4.04
N PHE A 45 -5.98 -13.25 -5.11
CA PHE A 45 -7.27 -13.91 -5.21
C PHE A 45 -7.43 -14.99 -4.13
N LEU A 46 -6.38 -15.78 -3.91
CA LEU A 46 -6.36 -16.81 -2.88
C LEU A 46 -6.47 -16.20 -1.48
N VAL A 47 -5.79 -15.08 -1.22
CA VAL A 47 -5.91 -14.33 0.05
C VAL A 47 -7.35 -13.86 0.24
N GLY A 48 -7.96 -13.24 -0.77
CA GLY A 48 -9.35 -12.79 -0.71
C GLY A 48 -10.33 -13.94 -0.46
N LEU A 49 -10.13 -15.07 -1.14
CA LEU A 49 -10.96 -16.27 -0.93
C LEU A 49 -10.76 -16.86 0.47
N ALA A 50 -9.52 -16.86 0.98
CA ALA A 50 -9.22 -17.35 2.32
C ALA A 50 -9.87 -16.49 3.42
N VAL A 51 -9.87 -15.16 3.25
CA VAL A 51 -10.57 -14.24 4.16
C VAL A 51 -12.08 -14.47 4.10
N LEU A 52 -12.65 -14.58 2.90
CA LEU A 52 -14.07 -14.89 2.74
C LEU A 52 -14.44 -16.20 3.46
N SER A 53 -13.66 -17.26 3.26
CA SER A 53 -13.86 -18.55 3.92
C SER A 53 -13.73 -18.46 5.44
N LEU A 54 -12.77 -17.67 5.95
CA LEU A 54 -12.61 -17.45 7.39
C LEU A 54 -13.82 -16.75 8.01
N LEU A 55 -14.30 -15.68 7.35
CA LEU A 55 -15.50 -14.97 7.81
C LEU A 55 -16.75 -15.86 7.76
N SER A 56 -16.91 -16.65 6.70
CA SER A 56 -18.02 -17.60 6.56
C SER A 56 -17.99 -18.66 7.65
N GLU A 57 -16.84 -19.25 7.93
CA GLU A 57 -16.64 -20.26 8.98
C GLU A 57 -17.00 -19.72 10.37
N VAL A 58 -16.64 -18.46 10.67
CA VAL A 58 -17.02 -17.81 11.94
C VAL A 58 -18.51 -17.51 11.96
N ALA A 59 -19.07 -17.11 10.84
CA ALA A 59 -20.46 -16.73 10.71
C ALA A 59 -21.44 -17.93 10.76
N GLU A 60 -20.95 -19.18 10.62
CA GLU A 60 -21.77 -20.39 10.81
C GLU A 60 -22.32 -20.48 12.25
N GLU A 61 -21.61 -19.99 13.25
CA GLU A 61 -22.04 -20.04 14.65
C GLU A 61 -22.93 -18.85 15.01
N HIS A 62 -22.56 -17.65 14.56
CA HIS A 62 -23.31 -16.40 14.82
C HIS A 62 -23.12 -15.42 13.68
N PRO A 63 -24.15 -14.63 13.29
CA PRO A 63 -24.02 -13.57 12.31
C PRO A 63 -22.86 -12.62 12.67
N LEU A 64 -22.03 -12.27 11.68
CA LEU A 64 -20.85 -11.46 11.86
C LEU A 64 -21.06 -10.05 11.27
N LEU A 65 -20.68 -9.02 12.04
CA LEU A 65 -20.62 -7.65 11.55
C LEU A 65 -19.18 -7.16 11.62
N GLY A 66 -18.56 -6.98 10.48
CA GLY A 66 -17.25 -6.31 10.35
C GLY A 66 -17.44 -4.81 10.21
N VAL A 67 -16.82 -4.02 11.10
CA VAL A 67 -16.85 -2.57 11.03
C VAL A 67 -15.42 -2.07 10.81
N VAL A 68 -15.23 -1.32 9.73
CA VAL A 68 -13.95 -0.68 9.38
C VAL A 68 -14.17 0.82 9.46
N ASP A 69 -13.71 1.42 10.55
CA ASP A 69 -13.72 2.86 10.74
C ASP A 69 -12.51 3.50 10.06
N ASP A 70 -12.67 4.75 9.59
CA ASP A 70 -11.62 5.49 8.90
C ASP A 70 -10.99 4.69 7.71
N ALA A 71 -11.82 4.07 6.87
CA ALA A 71 -11.38 3.19 5.78
C ALA A 71 -10.41 3.84 4.78
N GLN A 72 -10.32 5.18 4.74
CA GLN A 72 -9.30 5.92 3.99
C GLN A 72 -7.86 5.67 4.48
N TRP A 73 -7.68 5.06 5.66
CA TRP A 73 -6.38 4.72 6.24
C TRP A 73 -6.02 3.23 6.10
N LEU A 74 -6.86 2.45 5.41
CA LEU A 74 -6.52 1.06 5.09
C LEU A 74 -5.27 1.02 4.22
N ASP A 75 -4.37 0.09 4.52
CA ASP A 75 -3.32 -0.25 3.57
C ASP A 75 -3.94 -0.81 2.28
N GLN A 76 -3.30 -0.54 1.14
CA GLN A 76 -3.85 -0.88 -0.17
C GLN A 76 -4.15 -2.37 -0.33
N ALA A 77 -3.32 -3.26 0.25
CA ALA A 77 -3.53 -4.70 0.16
C ALA A 77 -4.77 -5.13 0.94
N SER A 78 -4.98 -4.56 2.14
CA SER A 78 -6.19 -4.77 2.95
C SER A 78 -7.42 -4.21 2.26
N ALA A 79 -7.37 -2.98 1.72
CA ALA A 79 -8.50 -2.34 1.04
C ALA A 79 -8.98 -3.17 -0.17
N LEU A 80 -8.06 -3.62 -1.02
CA LEU A 80 -8.37 -4.48 -2.16
C LEU A 80 -8.98 -5.82 -1.75
N THR A 81 -8.41 -6.44 -0.70
CA THR A 81 -8.90 -7.72 -0.19
C THR A 81 -10.30 -7.59 0.41
N LEU A 82 -10.52 -6.57 1.25
CA LEU A 82 -11.83 -6.33 1.88
C LEU A 82 -12.89 -5.92 0.86
N ALA A 83 -12.54 -5.14 -0.15
CA ALA A 83 -13.42 -4.82 -1.27
C ALA A 83 -13.79 -6.07 -2.10
N PHE A 84 -12.84 -6.99 -2.30
CA PHE A 84 -13.10 -8.27 -2.94
C PHE A 84 -14.08 -9.12 -2.13
N VAL A 85 -13.87 -9.22 -0.82
CA VAL A 85 -14.73 -9.96 0.11
C VAL A 85 -16.13 -9.34 0.13
N ALA A 86 -16.25 -8.03 0.39
CA ALA A 86 -17.52 -7.32 0.51
C ALA A 86 -18.44 -7.52 -0.71
N ARG A 87 -17.87 -7.58 -1.92
CA ARG A 87 -18.64 -7.84 -3.15
C ARG A 87 -19.16 -9.26 -3.28
N ARG A 88 -18.69 -10.21 -2.45
CA ARG A 88 -19.05 -11.62 -2.51
C ARG A 88 -19.89 -12.10 -1.33
N LEU A 89 -20.13 -11.26 -0.35
CA LEU A 89 -21.00 -11.53 0.80
C LEU A 89 -22.48 -11.46 0.35
N GLN A 90 -22.98 -12.51 -0.30
CA GLN A 90 -24.35 -12.56 -0.79
C GLN A 90 -25.19 -13.63 -0.07
N ALA A 91 -24.56 -14.71 0.37
CA ALA A 91 -25.23 -15.85 0.98
C ALA A 91 -24.81 -16.05 2.44
N GLU A 92 -23.70 -15.48 2.85
CA GLU A 92 -23.15 -15.61 4.20
C GLU A 92 -23.85 -14.64 5.17
N PRO A 93 -24.08 -15.03 6.43
CA PRO A 93 -24.63 -14.13 7.44
C PRO A 93 -23.54 -13.16 7.96
N VAL A 94 -22.88 -12.45 7.03
CA VAL A 94 -21.80 -11.49 7.28
C VAL A 94 -22.17 -10.14 6.70
N GLY A 95 -22.18 -9.10 7.54
CA GLY A 95 -22.28 -7.71 7.12
C GLY A 95 -20.93 -7.02 7.22
N MET A 96 -20.63 -6.10 6.28
CA MET A 96 -19.47 -5.23 6.37
C MET A 96 -19.88 -3.78 6.22
N VAL A 97 -19.40 -2.94 7.13
CA VAL A 97 -19.61 -1.49 7.13
C VAL A 97 -18.25 -0.80 7.08
N PHE A 98 -18.08 0.05 6.09
CA PHE A 98 -16.89 0.89 5.94
C PHE A 98 -17.29 2.34 6.19
N ALA A 99 -16.70 2.99 7.18
CA ALA A 99 -16.84 4.43 7.37
C ALA A 99 -15.61 5.14 6.77
N ALA A 100 -15.84 6.10 5.91
CA ALA A 100 -14.78 6.88 5.27
C ALA A 100 -15.25 8.31 5.01
N ARG A 101 -14.31 9.25 5.02
CA ARG A 101 -14.61 10.66 4.61
C ARG A 101 -14.83 10.72 3.10
N GLU A 102 -13.95 10.08 2.35
CA GLU A 102 -14.06 9.87 0.92
C GLU A 102 -13.68 8.40 0.65
N PRO A 103 -14.56 7.63 -0.01
CA PRO A 103 -14.25 6.24 -0.31
C PRO A 103 -13.10 6.16 -1.32
N GLY A 104 -12.10 5.34 -1.02
CA GLY A 104 -11.04 4.97 -1.96
C GLY A 104 -11.62 4.32 -3.22
N GLU A 105 -10.84 4.27 -4.30
CA GLU A 105 -11.29 3.69 -5.58
C GLU A 105 -11.76 2.25 -5.43
N GLU A 106 -11.14 1.49 -4.54
CA GLU A 106 -11.42 0.10 -4.26
C GLU A 106 -12.84 -0.12 -3.70
N LEU A 107 -13.34 0.84 -2.91
CA LEU A 107 -14.64 0.77 -2.24
C LEU A 107 -15.77 1.46 -3.00
N ARG A 108 -15.49 2.23 -4.06
CA ARG A 108 -16.50 3.00 -4.83
C ARG A 108 -17.65 2.17 -5.41
N HIS A 109 -17.47 0.87 -5.54
CA HIS A 109 -18.47 -0.04 -6.10
C HIS A 109 -19.42 -0.62 -5.04
N LEU A 110 -19.20 -0.32 -3.76
CA LEU A 110 -20.10 -0.72 -2.68
C LEU A 110 -21.25 0.28 -2.57
N ALA A 111 -22.38 -0.20 -2.00
CA ALA A 111 -23.50 0.69 -1.69
C ALA A 111 -23.06 1.77 -0.69
N VAL A 112 -23.37 3.02 -0.99
CA VAL A 112 -22.97 4.16 -0.18
C VAL A 112 -24.17 4.68 0.60
N LEU A 113 -23.99 4.83 1.92
CA LEU A 113 -24.89 5.58 2.80
C LEU A 113 -24.18 6.89 3.13
N GLU A 114 -24.67 7.99 2.56
CA GLU A 114 -24.18 9.32 2.93
C GLU A 114 -24.69 9.71 4.31
N VAL A 115 -23.76 10.11 5.20
CA VAL A 115 -24.07 10.65 6.52
C VAL A 115 -23.92 12.17 6.46
N PRO A 116 -25.01 12.92 6.27
CA PRO A 116 -24.97 14.38 6.22
C PRO A 116 -24.66 14.97 7.60
N GLY A 117 -24.36 16.26 7.64
CA GLY A 117 -24.33 16.99 8.90
C GLY A 117 -25.69 16.99 9.61
N LEU A 118 -25.69 17.31 10.91
CA LEU A 118 -26.90 17.45 11.70
C LEU A 118 -27.82 18.52 11.09
N VAL A 119 -29.13 18.29 11.16
CA VAL A 119 -30.11 19.33 10.80
C VAL A 119 -30.03 20.51 11.76
N ASP A 120 -30.43 21.68 11.33
CA ASP A 120 -30.24 22.93 12.06
C ASP A 120 -30.70 22.88 13.52
N GLY A 121 -31.83 22.21 13.79
CA GLY A 121 -32.36 22.08 15.15
C GLY A 121 -31.42 21.33 16.08
N ASP A 122 -30.94 20.13 15.62
CA ASP A 122 -30.03 19.28 16.36
C ASP A 122 -28.62 19.88 16.45
N ALA A 123 -28.18 20.58 15.39
CA ALA A 123 -26.91 21.29 15.37
C ALA A 123 -26.89 22.42 16.42
N ARG A 124 -28.00 23.18 16.54
CA ARG A 124 -28.18 24.24 17.58
C ARG A 124 -28.24 23.64 18.98
N ALA A 125 -28.92 22.52 19.16
CA ALA A 125 -28.99 21.82 20.46
C ALA A 125 -27.60 21.32 20.89
N LEU A 126 -26.86 20.69 19.97
CA LEU A 126 -25.49 20.21 20.23
C LEU A 126 -24.56 21.36 20.57
N LEU A 127 -24.59 22.45 19.78
CA LEU A 127 -23.79 23.64 20.03
C LEU A 127 -24.12 24.28 21.39
N GLY A 128 -25.40 24.35 21.75
CA GLY A 128 -25.84 24.85 23.05
C GLY A 128 -25.35 24.02 24.23
N SER A 129 -25.21 22.70 24.04
CA SER A 129 -24.67 21.81 25.08
C SER A 129 -23.14 21.92 25.24
N ALA A 130 -22.44 22.36 24.20
CA ALA A 130 -20.99 22.49 24.16
C ALA A 130 -20.48 23.80 24.74
N VAL A 131 -21.34 24.83 24.77
CA VAL A 131 -21.00 26.20 25.22
C VAL A 131 -21.66 26.46 26.56
N GLY A 132 -20.86 26.77 27.60
CA GLY A 132 -21.33 26.99 28.97
C GLY A 132 -22.04 28.37 29.20
N PHE A 133 -22.36 29.10 28.13
CA PHE A 133 -23.02 30.42 28.19
C PHE A 133 -24.00 30.61 27.02
N VAL A 134 -24.92 31.58 27.16
CA VAL A 134 -25.92 31.85 26.11
C VAL A 134 -25.25 32.55 24.92
N LEU A 135 -25.29 31.89 23.75
CA LEU A 135 -24.84 32.49 22.50
C LEU A 135 -25.91 33.44 21.92
N ASP A 136 -25.46 34.56 21.36
CA ASP A 136 -26.30 35.39 20.51
C ASP A 136 -26.83 34.55 19.33
N GLU A 137 -28.10 34.77 18.98
CA GLU A 137 -28.80 33.97 17.98
C GLU A 137 -28.10 34.03 16.59
N ARG A 138 -27.62 35.21 16.22
CA ARG A 138 -26.90 35.41 14.94
C ARG A 138 -25.56 34.70 14.94
N VAL A 139 -24.85 34.69 16.06
CA VAL A 139 -23.57 33.96 16.20
C VAL A 139 -23.79 32.45 16.14
N ARG A 140 -24.84 31.99 16.84
CA ARG A 140 -25.22 30.57 16.82
C ARG A 140 -25.57 30.10 15.42
N ASP A 141 -26.42 30.84 14.70
CA ASP A 141 -26.84 30.46 13.35
C ASP A 141 -25.69 30.52 12.35
N ARG A 142 -24.78 31.45 12.52
CA ARG A 142 -23.56 31.52 11.72
C ARG A 142 -22.62 30.32 11.96
N ILE A 143 -22.42 29.93 13.23
CA ILE A 143 -21.60 28.72 13.54
C ILE A 143 -22.25 27.48 12.93
N VAL A 144 -23.56 27.32 13.03
CA VAL A 144 -24.27 26.18 12.44
C VAL A 144 -24.10 26.14 10.91
N ALA A 145 -24.29 27.30 10.24
CA ALA A 145 -24.11 27.43 8.81
C ALA A 145 -22.67 27.13 8.35
N GLU A 146 -21.68 27.68 9.07
CA GLU A 146 -20.26 27.46 8.75
C GLU A 146 -19.79 26.02 8.99
N THR A 147 -20.33 25.37 10.02
CA THR A 147 -20.01 23.96 10.32
C THR A 147 -20.77 22.98 9.44
N ARG A 148 -21.80 23.44 8.71
CA ARG A 148 -22.72 22.60 7.93
C ARG A 148 -23.30 21.45 8.77
N GLY A 149 -23.52 21.68 10.06
CA GLY A 149 -24.00 20.65 10.98
C GLY A 149 -23.01 19.56 11.34
N ASN A 150 -21.72 19.71 11.00
CA ASN A 150 -20.71 18.71 11.39
C ASN A 150 -20.55 18.69 12.92
N PRO A 151 -20.83 17.55 13.60
CA PRO A 151 -20.86 17.48 15.07
C PRO A 151 -19.53 17.87 15.70
N LEU A 152 -18.42 17.41 15.13
CA LEU A 152 -17.09 17.71 15.65
C LEU A 152 -16.79 19.20 15.54
N ALA A 153 -17.07 19.80 14.39
CA ALA A 153 -16.85 21.22 14.17
C ALA A 153 -17.71 22.08 15.12
N LEU A 154 -18.96 21.66 15.38
CA LEU A 154 -19.85 22.29 16.35
C LEU A 154 -19.32 22.24 17.79
N LEU A 155 -18.64 21.15 18.18
CA LEU A 155 -18.07 20.99 19.51
C LEU A 155 -16.72 21.70 19.67
N GLU A 156 -15.89 21.72 18.65
CA GLU A 156 -14.51 22.20 18.76
C GLU A 156 -14.35 23.69 18.38
N LEU A 157 -15.13 24.18 17.42
CA LEU A 157 -15.01 25.58 16.98
C LEU A 157 -15.27 26.58 18.10
N PRO A 158 -16.29 26.40 18.96
CA PRO A 158 -16.55 27.33 20.07
C PRO A 158 -15.47 27.30 21.16
N ARG A 159 -14.81 26.16 21.39
CA ARG A 159 -13.77 26.03 22.41
C ARG A 159 -12.54 26.89 22.15
N GLY A 160 -12.29 27.23 20.87
CA GLY A 160 -11.19 28.10 20.47
C GLY A 160 -11.54 29.58 20.45
N LEU A 161 -12.79 29.97 20.78
CA LEU A 161 -13.26 31.35 20.75
C LEU A 161 -13.51 31.87 22.17
N THR A 162 -13.07 33.10 22.46
CA THR A 162 -13.40 33.75 23.73
C THR A 162 -14.86 34.17 23.75
N ALA A 163 -15.46 34.29 24.95
CA ALA A 163 -16.83 34.79 25.10
C ALA A 163 -17.04 36.15 24.42
N THR A 164 -16.02 37.01 24.43
CA THR A 164 -16.01 38.31 23.76
C THR A 164 -16.09 38.20 22.25
N ASN A 165 -15.38 37.24 21.66
CA ASN A 165 -15.40 37.00 20.20
C ASN A 165 -16.73 36.40 19.75
N LEU A 166 -17.36 35.57 20.58
CA LEU A 166 -18.67 34.99 20.33
C LEU A 166 -19.81 36.01 20.51
N ALA A 167 -19.72 36.90 21.49
CA ALA A 167 -20.74 37.92 21.75
C ALA A 167 -20.82 39.01 20.66
N GLY A 168 -19.70 39.33 19.99
CA GLY A 168 -19.65 40.42 18.98
C GLY A 168 -19.98 39.99 17.54
N GLY A 169 -20.10 38.73 17.22
CA GLY A 169 -20.38 38.21 15.85
C GLY A 169 -19.31 38.49 14.80
N PHE A 170 -18.21 39.15 15.16
CA PHE A 170 -17.17 39.61 14.23
C PHE A 170 -15.96 38.65 14.09
N GLY A 171 -15.87 37.64 14.93
CA GLY A 171 -14.70 36.77 15.01
C GLY A 171 -14.87 35.38 14.43
N VAL A 172 -16.05 35.06 13.86
CA VAL A 172 -16.29 33.72 13.29
C VAL A 172 -15.78 33.68 11.84
N PRO A 173 -14.88 32.83 11.56
CA PRO A 173 -14.17 32.73 10.29
C PRO A 173 -14.98 32.02 9.18
N ALA A 174 -14.66 32.22 7.86
CA ALA A 174 -15.39 31.67 6.70
C ALA A 174 -15.24 30.16 6.46
N ALA A 175 -16.26 29.49 5.89
CA ALA A 175 -16.45 28.05 5.81
C ALA A 175 -15.39 27.27 5.00
N ASP A 176 -14.71 27.90 4.05
CA ASP A 176 -13.77 27.20 3.13
C ASP A 176 -12.45 26.76 3.79
N ALA A 177 -12.23 27.10 5.05
CA ALA A 177 -11.03 26.78 5.82
C ALA A 177 -11.27 25.79 6.99
N LEU A 178 -12.40 25.09 7.02
CA LEU A 178 -12.79 24.25 8.16
C LEU A 178 -11.77 23.16 8.58
N PRO A 179 -11.20 22.36 7.68
CA PRO A 179 -10.22 21.35 8.09
C PRO A 179 -8.96 21.97 8.71
N GLY A 180 -8.40 22.99 8.09
CA GLY A 180 -7.22 23.70 8.60
C GLY A 180 -7.48 24.47 9.90
N ARG A 181 -8.72 24.80 10.21
CA ARG A 181 -9.12 25.55 11.41
C ARG A 181 -9.42 24.67 12.59
N ILE A 182 -9.97 23.49 12.36
CA ILE A 182 -10.07 22.45 13.39
C ILE A 182 -8.65 22.06 13.81
N GLU A 183 -7.74 21.86 12.86
CA GLU A 183 -6.32 21.63 13.14
C GLU A 183 -5.70 22.82 13.89
N ALA A 184 -5.93 24.05 13.47
CA ALA A 184 -5.43 25.25 14.16
C ALA A 184 -6.03 25.42 15.56
N SER A 185 -7.27 24.99 15.80
CA SER A 185 -7.87 24.95 17.14
C SER A 185 -7.16 23.94 18.04
N PHE A 186 -6.85 22.76 17.52
CA PHE A 186 -6.07 21.78 18.28
C PHE A 186 -4.65 22.27 18.55
N VAL A 187 -3.97 22.87 17.57
CA VAL A 187 -2.62 23.43 17.75
C VAL A 187 -2.61 24.48 18.88
N ARG A 188 -3.59 25.40 18.91
CA ARG A 188 -3.70 26.39 20.00
C ARG A 188 -3.93 25.76 21.38
N ARG A 189 -4.61 24.60 21.45
CA ARG A 189 -4.79 23.86 22.71
C ARG A 189 -3.50 23.17 23.16
N LEU A 190 -2.61 22.88 22.22
CA LEU A 190 -1.29 22.27 22.51
C LEU A 190 -0.26 23.30 23.00
N GLU A 191 -0.41 24.58 22.62
CA GLU A 191 0.54 25.65 23.00
C GLU A 191 0.73 25.82 24.52
N PRO A 192 -0.31 25.79 25.38
CA PRO A 192 -0.16 25.96 26.83
C PRO A 192 0.40 24.72 27.54
N LEU A 193 0.48 23.55 26.86
CA LEU A 193 0.98 22.33 27.47
C LEU A 193 2.50 22.42 27.78
N PRO A 194 2.97 21.75 28.83
CA PRO A 194 4.39 21.63 29.12
C PRO A 194 5.16 21.04 27.92
N ALA A 195 6.41 21.46 27.73
CA ALA A 195 7.23 21.01 26.60
C ALA A 195 7.39 19.48 26.57
N GLU A 196 7.51 18.83 27.72
CA GLU A 196 7.59 17.37 27.81
C GLU A 196 6.28 16.69 27.36
N THR A 197 5.12 17.24 27.77
CA THR A 197 3.81 16.74 27.34
C THR A 197 3.64 16.87 25.82
N ARG A 198 4.03 18.01 25.23
CA ARG A 198 3.99 18.18 23.77
C ARG A 198 4.91 17.21 23.04
N ARG A 199 6.11 16.96 23.60
CA ARG A 199 7.04 15.97 23.03
C ARG A 199 6.50 14.54 23.14
N LEU A 200 5.84 14.18 24.24
CA LEU A 200 5.19 12.88 24.40
C LEU A 200 4.05 12.71 23.38
N LEU A 201 3.22 13.73 23.19
CA LEU A 201 2.17 13.73 22.18
C LEU A 201 2.74 13.58 20.76
N LEU A 202 3.84 14.27 20.46
CA LEU A 202 4.53 14.13 19.17
C LEU A 202 5.10 12.72 18.97
N LEU A 203 5.68 12.16 20.01
CA LEU A 203 6.19 10.78 20.00
C LEU A 203 5.07 9.78 19.74
N ALA A 204 3.93 9.90 20.43
CA ALA A 204 2.74 9.10 20.21
C ALA A 204 2.15 9.32 18.80
N ALA A 205 2.22 10.55 18.27
CA ALA A 205 1.74 10.85 16.92
C ALA A 205 2.61 10.21 15.83
N ALA A 206 3.91 10.07 16.07
CA ALA A 206 4.86 9.44 15.16
C ALA A 206 4.77 7.90 15.14
N GLU A 207 4.17 7.28 16.19
CA GLU A 207 4.00 5.83 16.32
C GLU A 207 2.55 5.41 16.04
N PRO A 208 2.26 4.88 14.83
CA PRO A 208 0.89 4.59 14.41
C PRO A 208 0.25 3.37 15.06
N VAL A 209 1.04 2.41 15.52
CA VAL A 209 0.54 1.15 16.08
C VAL A 209 0.02 1.33 17.51
N GLY A 210 0.54 2.34 18.20
CA GLY A 210 0.12 2.67 19.56
C GLY A 210 0.63 1.69 20.60
N ASP A 211 1.86 1.20 20.45
CA ASP A 211 2.53 0.31 21.43
C ASP A 211 2.99 1.11 22.65
N PRO A 212 2.40 0.89 23.85
CA PRO A 212 2.78 1.64 25.04
C PRO A 212 4.21 1.35 25.51
N LEU A 213 4.69 0.13 25.31
CA LEU A 213 6.04 -0.25 25.72
C LEU A 213 7.10 0.45 24.86
N LEU A 214 6.84 0.52 23.56
CA LEU A 214 7.71 1.25 22.65
C LEU A 214 7.66 2.76 22.94
N LEU A 215 6.46 3.31 23.18
CA LEU A 215 6.30 4.72 23.54
C LEU A 215 7.17 5.07 24.73
N TRP A 216 7.09 4.32 25.83
CA TRP A 216 7.83 4.62 27.05
C TRP A 216 9.33 4.40 26.92
N ARG A 217 9.78 3.36 26.21
CA ARG A 217 11.20 3.18 25.89
C ARG A 217 11.78 4.35 25.08
N ALA A 218 11.01 4.85 24.13
CA ALA A 218 11.43 6.00 23.33
C ALA A 218 11.34 7.31 24.12
N ALA A 219 10.33 7.47 24.99
CA ALA A 219 10.20 8.62 25.90
C ALA A 219 11.39 8.73 26.87
N GLU A 220 11.83 7.60 27.44
CA GLU A 220 13.01 7.54 28.32
C GLU A 220 14.27 8.04 27.60
N ARG A 221 14.47 7.67 26.32
CA ARG A 221 15.60 8.16 25.50
C ARG A 221 15.58 9.67 25.28
N LEU A 222 14.39 10.26 25.27
CA LEU A 222 14.19 11.71 25.15
C LEU A 222 14.16 12.44 26.49
N GLY A 223 14.36 11.72 27.61
CA GLY A 223 14.29 12.27 28.97
C GLY A 223 12.88 12.65 29.38
N ILE A 224 11.84 12.05 28.79
CA ILE A 224 10.44 12.33 29.10
C ILE A 224 9.94 11.33 30.15
N GLY A 225 9.56 11.85 31.31
CA GLY A 225 9.02 11.03 32.40
C GLY A 225 7.51 10.79 32.30
N PRO A 226 6.97 9.82 33.11
CA PRO A 226 5.54 9.50 33.09
C PRO A 226 4.62 10.67 33.45
N ALA A 227 5.10 11.65 34.20
CA ALA A 227 4.34 12.86 34.54
C ALA A 227 3.88 13.67 33.29
N ALA A 228 4.60 13.52 32.18
CA ALA A 228 4.25 14.17 30.93
C ALA A 228 2.91 13.67 30.34
N ALA A 229 2.46 12.46 30.70
CA ALA A 229 1.18 11.92 30.24
C ALA A 229 -0.03 12.55 30.95
N VAL A 230 0.14 12.95 32.23
CA VAL A 230 -0.98 13.43 33.06
C VAL A 230 -1.70 14.59 32.40
N GLY A 231 -0.97 15.61 31.93
CA GLY A 231 -1.59 16.76 31.25
C GLY A 231 -2.26 16.40 29.92
N ALA A 232 -1.73 15.43 29.19
CA ALA A 232 -2.32 14.97 27.93
C ALA A 232 -3.63 14.17 28.16
N GLU A 233 -3.71 13.41 29.26
CA GLU A 233 -4.87 12.61 29.64
C GLU A 233 -5.97 13.50 30.25
N GLU A 234 -5.61 14.43 31.14
CA GLU A 234 -6.55 15.41 31.73
C GLU A 234 -7.21 16.28 30.68
N ASP A 235 -6.47 16.74 29.67
CA ASP A 235 -7.01 17.49 28.53
C ASP A 235 -7.77 16.61 27.52
N GLY A 236 -7.81 15.31 27.76
CA GLY A 236 -8.50 14.35 26.93
C GLY A 236 -7.94 14.27 25.50
N LEU A 237 -6.64 14.47 25.32
CA LEU A 237 -5.96 14.39 24.03
C LEU A 237 -5.44 12.99 23.72
N LEU A 238 -4.95 12.29 24.73
CA LEU A 238 -4.34 10.96 24.63
C LEU A 238 -4.93 10.03 25.70
N VAL A 239 -4.98 8.75 25.40
CA VAL A 239 -5.29 7.68 26.36
C VAL A 239 -4.18 6.64 26.23
N ILE A 240 -3.53 6.32 27.33
CA ILE A 240 -2.51 5.28 27.42
C ILE A 240 -3.06 4.12 28.24
N ALA A 241 -3.48 3.06 27.56
CA ALA A 241 -4.00 1.85 28.19
C ALA A 241 -3.30 0.62 27.56
N GLU A 242 -4.03 -0.39 27.13
CA GLU A 242 -3.46 -1.50 26.35
C GLU A 242 -2.85 -1.01 25.02
N ARG A 243 -3.35 0.11 24.52
CA ARG A 243 -2.81 0.84 23.36
C ARG A 243 -2.80 2.34 23.64
N VAL A 244 -1.86 3.02 23.00
CA VAL A 244 -1.79 4.49 22.97
C VAL A 244 -2.74 4.98 21.88
N MET A 245 -3.75 5.74 22.29
CA MET A 245 -4.76 6.23 21.35
C MET A 245 -4.99 7.73 21.52
N PHE A 246 -4.99 8.46 20.43
CA PHE A 246 -5.52 9.82 20.41
C PHE A 246 -7.04 9.78 20.48
N ARG A 247 -7.63 10.58 21.34
CA ARG A 247 -9.09 10.68 21.46
C ARG A 247 -9.73 11.11 20.13
N HIS A 248 -8.97 11.84 19.32
CA HIS A 248 -9.41 12.25 17.99
C HIS A 248 -8.26 12.14 16.97
N PRO A 249 -8.46 11.50 15.80
CA PRO A 249 -7.42 11.35 14.77
C PRO A 249 -6.82 12.68 14.31
N LEU A 250 -7.62 13.76 14.29
CA LEU A 250 -7.15 15.10 13.92
C LEU A 250 -6.13 15.68 14.90
N VAL A 251 -6.18 15.33 16.19
CA VAL A 251 -5.17 15.75 17.18
C VAL A 251 -3.81 15.17 16.79
N ARG A 252 -3.76 13.90 16.43
CA ARG A 252 -2.56 13.22 15.96
C ARG A 252 -1.97 13.93 14.74
N SER A 253 -2.80 14.16 13.71
CA SER A 253 -2.37 14.81 12.48
C SER A 253 -1.91 16.24 12.71
N ALA A 254 -2.64 17.01 13.52
CA ALA A 254 -2.31 18.39 13.87
C ALA A 254 -0.98 18.47 14.62
N MET A 255 -0.79 17.59 15.62
CA MET A 255 0.44 17.52 16.41
C MET A 255 1.67 17.21 15.53
N TYR A 256 1.56 16.20 14.67
CA TYR A 256 2.68 15.79 13.82
C TYR A 256 3.04 16.84 12.77
N ARG A 257 2.03 17.50 12.16
CA ARG A 257 2.27 18.54 11.14
C ARG A 257 2.79 19.84 11.71
N ALA A 258 2.29 20.25 12.89
CA ALA A 258 2.72 21.48 13.55
C ALA A 258 4.13 21.40 14.12
N ALA A 259 4.64 20.20 14.39
CA ALA A 259 5.95 20.02 14.98
C ALA A 259 7.09 20.43 14.00
N PRO A 260 8.14 21.08 14.49
CA PRO A 260 9.35 21.37 13.71
C PRO A 260 10.01 20.10 13.16
N ALA A 261 10.71 20.22 12.03
CA ALA A 261 11.30 19.08 11.36
C ALA A 261 12.40 18.37 12.19
N ASP A 262 13.12 19.11 12.99
CA ASP A 262 14.15 18.62 13.92
C ASP A 262 13.52 17.84 15.08
N GLU A 263 12.42 18.31 15.64
CA GLU A 263 11.68 17.58 16.67
C GLU A 263 11.06 16.28 16.12
N ARG A 264 10.50 16.31 14.91
CA ARG A 264 10.02 15.09 14.25
C ARG A 264 11.14 14.09 14.04
N ARG A 265 12.31 14.53 13.58
CA ARG A 265 13.49 13.66 13.44
C ARG A 265 13.94 13.07 14.76
N ALA A 266 13.96 13.87 15.83
CA ALA A 266 14.37 13.42 17.16
C ALA A 266 13.46 12.32 17.71
N VAL A 267 12.13 12.46 17.57
CA VAL A 267 11.18 11.43 18.02
C VAL A 267 11.28 10.17 17.17
N HIS A 268 11.47 10.30 15.85
CA HIS A 268 11.68 9.13 15.00
C HIS A 268 12.99 8.41 15.30
N LEU A 269 14.07 9.13 15.62
CA LEU A 269 15.33 8.53 16.04
C LEU A 269 15.13 7.72 17.33
N ALA A 270 14.50 8.32 18.33
CA ALA A 270 14.22 7.65 19.59
C ALA A 270 13.35 6.40 19.41
N LEU A 271 12.32 6.44 18.55
CA LEU A 271 11.49 5.28 18.21
C LEU A 271 12.29 4.20 17.48
N GLY A 272 13.12 4.59 16.51
CA GLY A 272 13.96 3.65 15.75
C GLY A 272 14.96 2.93 16.66
N GLU A 273 15.61 3.66 17.58
CA GLU A 273 16.55 3.09 18.55
C GLU A 273 15.87 2.24 19.63
N ALA A 274 14.64 2.59 20.01
CA ALA A 274 13.85 1.84 20.98
C ALA A 274 13.20 0.59 20.39
N THR A 275 13.04 0.52 19.07
CA THR A 275 12.46 -0.63 18.39
C THR A 275 13.47 -1.77 18.32
N ASP A 276 13.04 -2.97 18.71
CA ASP A 276 13.85 -4.18 18.64
C ASP A 276 14.14 -4.54 17.17
N ALA A 277 15.43 -4.70 16.87
CA ALA A 277 15.90 -4.94 15.51
C ALA A 277 15.56 -6.33 14.98
N GLU A 278 15.35 -7.32 15.83
CA GLU A 278 15.01 -8.69 15.46
C GLU A 278 13.49 -8.89 15.42
N ALA A 279 12.78 -8.34 16.43
CA ALA A 279 11.34 -8.50 16.54
C ALA A 279 10.55 -7.66 15.50
N ASP A 280 10.98 -6.41 15.22
CA ASP A 280 10.30 -5.54 14.27
C ASP A 280 11.29 -4.70 13.42
N PRO A 281 12.09 -5.37 12.58
CA PRO A 281 13.09 -4.70 11.76
C PRO A 281 12.50 -3.70 10.77
N ASP A 282 11.27 -3.90 10.32
CA ASP A 282 10.62 -3.05 9.32
C ASP A 282 10.21 -1.71 9.94
N ARG A 283 9.64 -1.72 11.14
CA ARG A 283 9.32 -0.51 11.90
C ARG A 283 10.57 0.28 12.25
N ARG A 284 11.61 -0.43 12.71
CA ARG A 284 12.90 0.17 13.03
C ARG A 284 13.49 0.90 11.82
N ALA A 285 13.60 0.22 10.68
CA ALA A 285 14.12 0.80 9.44
C ALA A 285 13.32 2.04 9.00
N TRP A 286 12.02 2.00 9.14
CA TRP A 286 11.15 3.12 8.81
C TRP A 286 11.41 4.34 9.70
N HIS A 287 11.47 4.16 11.02
CA HIS A 287 11.72 5.26 11.94
C HIS A 287 13.12 5.85 11.73
N LEU A 288 14.15 5.03 11.56
CA LEU A 288 15.50 5.52 11.26
C LEU A 288 15.52 6.29 9.93
N ALA A 289 14.79 5.84 8.92
CA ALA A 289 14.67 6.56 7.66
C ALA A 289 13.96 7.91 7.83
N ALA A 290 12.92 7.98 8.65
CA ALA A 290 12.22 9.24 8.92
C ALA A 290 13.08 10.22 9.74
N ALA A 291 14.01 9.72 10.56
CA ALA A 291 14.98 10.51 11.31
C ALA A 291 16.10 11.05 10.45
N ALA A 292 16.45 10.39 9.35
CA ALA A 292 17.61 10.75 8.52
C ALA A 292 17.44 12.12 7.87
N ALA A 293 18.42 13.01 8.13
CA ALA A 293 18.47 14.36 7.57
C ALA A 293 19.28 14.43 6.26
N ALA A 294 20.08 13.40 5.97
CA ALA A 294 20.96 13.29 4.81
C ALA A 294 20.97 11.84 4.31
N PRO A 295 21.55 11.57 3.13
CA PRO A 295 21.76 10.21 2.67
C PRO A 295 22.50 9.35 3.72
N ASP A 296 21.96 8.15 3.95
CA ASP A 296 22.49 7.17 4.90
C ASP A 296 22.37 5.77 4.28
N GLU A 297 23.50 5.22 3.85
CA GLU A 297 23.55 3.97 3.14
C GLU A 297 23.18 2.77 4.04
N GLN A 298 23.47 2.84 5.34
CA GLN A 298 23.12 1.78 6.26
C GLN A 298 21.58 1.66 6.39
N VAL A 299 20.93 2.81 6.59
CA VAL A 299 19.48 2.91 6.67
C VAL A 299 18.84 2.53 5.32
N ALA A 300 19.42 2.98 4.20
CA ALA A 300 18.94 2.61 2.86
C ALA A 300 18.99 1.08 2.63
N ALA A 301 20.06 0.41 3.06
CA ALA A 301 20.19 -1.03 2.97
C ALA A 301 19.22 -1.77 3.92
N GLU A 302 18.91 -1.23 5.10
CA GLU A 302 17.88 -1.78 5.98
C GLU A 302 16.49 -1.70 5.34
N LEU A 303 16.16 -0.57 4.70
CA LEU A 303 14.92 -0.40 3.95
C LEU A 303 14.81 -1.36 2.77
N GLU A 304 15.89 -1.60 2.05
CA GLU A 304 15.94 -2.56 0.96
C GLU A 304 15.66 -4.00 1.45
N ARG A 305 16.23 -4.40 2.59
CA ARG A 305 15.88 -5.68 3.24
C ARG A 305 14.41 -5.72 3.68
N SER A 306 13.88 -4.60 4.19
CA SER A 306 12.45 -4.49 4.54
C SER A 306 11.54 -4.64 3.32
N ALA A 307 11.95 -4.09 2.18
CA ALA A 307 11.25 -4.28 0.91
C ALA A 307 11.21 -5.75 0.50
N GLY A 308 12.34 -6.49 0.60
CA GLY A 308 12.38 -7.92 0.33
C GLY A 308 11.44 -8.73 1.24
N ARG A 309 11.39 -8.41 2.55
CA ARG A 309 10.44 -9.04 3.46
C ARG A 309 8.98 -8.71 3.12
N ALA A 310 8.71 -7.46 2.73
CA ALA A 310 7.38 -7.05 2.31
C ALA A 310 6.93 -7.79 1.03
N GLN A 311 7.81 -7.92 0.04
CA GLN A 311 7.56 -8.71 -1.17
C GLN A 311 7.27 -10.18 -0.84
N ALA A 312 8.07 -10.79 0.04
CA ALA A 312 7.87 -12.17 0.47
C ALA A 312 6.50 -12.41 1.13
N ARG A 313 5.88 -11.37 1.69
CA ARG A 313 4.52 -11.41 2.25
C ARG A 313 3.44 -10.97 1.24
N GLY A 314 3.80 -10.70 -0.01
CA GLY A 314 2.87 -10.21 -1.04
C GLY A 314 2.54 -8.71 -0.94
N GLY A 315 3.23 -7.96 -0.07
CA GLY A 315 3.05 -6.54 0.17
C GLY A 315 3.79 -5.64 -0.82
N LEU A 316 3.46 -5.73 -2.12
CA LEU A 316 4.17 -5.02 -3.18
C LEU A 316 4.16 -3.50 -3.03
N ALA A 317 3.04 -2.92 -2.57
CA ALA A 317 2.94 -1.48 -2.32
C ALA A 317 3.87 -1.04 -1.18
N ALA A 318 3.97 -1.83 -0.10
CA ALA A 318 4.90 -1.58 0.99
C ALA A 318 6.36 -1.71 0.52
N ALA A 319 6.65 -2.72 -0.30
CA ALA A 319 7.99 -2.89 -0.89
C ALA A 319 8.40 -1.68 -1.74
N ALA A 320 7.49 -1.20 -2.60
CA ALA A 320 7.72 0.01 -3.39
C ALA A 320 7.99 1.25 -2.51
N ALA A 321 7.23 1.41 -1.42
CA ALA A 321 7.42 2.52 -0.47
C ALA A 321 8.76 2.44 0.27
N PHE A 322 9.18 1.26 0.72
CA PHE A 322 10.49 1.05 1.34
C PHE A 322 11.63 1.38 0.34
N LEU A 323 11.54 0.85 -0.88
CA LEU A 323 12.55 1.11 -1.92
C LEU A 323 12.59 2.58 -2.33
N GLN A 324 11.43 3.23 -2.50
CA GLN A 324 11.37 4.67 -2.77
C GLN A 324 12.11 5.47 -1.69
N ARG A 325 11.90 5.12 -0.42
CA ARG A 325 12.60 5.79 0.67
C ARG A 325 14.09 5.47 0.68
N ALA A 326 14.48 4.23 0.34
CA ALA A 326 15.87 3.84 0.19
C ALA A 326 16.58 4.66 -0.92
N VAL A 327 15.93 4.88 -2.06
CA VAL A 327 16.41 5.75 -3.15
C VAL A 327 16.77 7.15 -2.62
N ALA A 328 15.86 7.74 -1.84
CA ALA A 328 16.09 9.09 -1.28
C ALA A 328 17.27 9.16 -0.30
N LEU A 329 17.62 8.04 0.35
CA LEU A 329 18.72 7.96 1.31
C LEU A 329 20.03 7.42 0.70
N THR A 330 20.05 7.11 -0.59
CA THR A 330 21.23 6.57 -1.26
C THR A 330 22.08 7.71 -1.82
N GLY A 331 23.32 7.79 -1.35
CA GLY A 331 24.30 8.80 -1.83
C GLY A 331 24.95 8.40 -3.15
N ASP A 332 25.26 7.12 -3.32
CA ASP A 332 25.92 6.59 -4.52
C ASP A 332 24.97 6.57 -5.73
N PRO A 333 25.33 7.19 -6.87
CA PRO A 333 24.45 7.29 -8.03
C PRO A 333 24.07 5.95 -8.66
N ALA A 334 25.03 5.00 -8.73
CA ALA A 334 24.78 3.71 -9.34
C ALA A 334 23.79 2.88 -8.51
N ARG A 335 24.03 2.78 -7.21
CA ARG A 335 23.11 2.10 -6.28
C ARG A 335 21.74 2.78 -6.22
N ARG A 336 21.72 4.13 -6.31
CA ARG A 336 20.46 4.87 -6.37
C ARG A 336 19.66 4.49 -7.59
N THR A 337 20.30 4.32 -8.73
CA THR A 337 19.67 3.87 -9.97
C THR A 337 19.11 2.45 -9.83
N ASP A 338 19.89 1.51 -9.31
CA ASP A 338 19.44 0.13 -9.11
C ASP A 338 18.21 0.07 -8.19
N ARG A 339 18.25 0.81 -7.08
CA ARG A 339 17.09 0.91 -6.16
C ARG A 339 15.90 1.59 -6.81
N ALA A 340 16.12 2.62 -7.65
CA ALA A 340 15.03 3.28 -8.36
C ALA A 340 14.35 2.36 -9.38
N LEU A 341 15.11 1.54 -10.09
CA LEU A 341 14.59 0.53 -11.00
C LEU A 341 13.82 -0.55 -10.22
N ALA A 342 14.36 -1.05 -9.12
CA ALA A 342 13.67 -2.02 -8.27
C ALA A 342 12.39 -1.45 -7.64
N ALA A 343 12.41 -0.18 -7.23
CA ALA A 343 11.23 0.50 -6.70
C ALA A 343 10.14 0.71 -7.78
N ALA A 344 10.56 1.04 -9.00
CA ALA A 344 9.65 1.18 -10.14
C ALA A 344 8.99 -0.15 -10.49
N GLU A 345 9.75 -1.24 -10.52
CA GLU A 345 9.25 -2.59 -10.74
C GLU A 345 8.21 -2.98 -9.69
N ALA A 346 8.52 -2.83 -8.40
CA ALA A 346 7.59 -3.07 -7.31
C ALA A 346 6.33 -2.18 -7.41
N GLY A 347 6.51 -0.92 -7.84
CA GLY A 347 5.41 0.02 -8.10
C GLY A 347 4.48 -0.44 -9.22
N LEU A 348 5.04 -0.94 -10.34
CA LEU A 348 4.25 -1.50 -11.45
C LEU A 348 3.46 -2.73 -11.01
N GLN A 349 4.10 -3.65 -10.30
CA GLN A 349 3.46 -4.84 -9.75
C GLN A 349 2.34 -4.50 -8.73
N ALA A 350 2.51 -3.40 -7.99
CA ALA A 350 1.51 -2.88 -7.06
C ALA A 350 0.36 -2.11 -7.74
N GLY A 351 0.49 -1.77 -9.04
CA GLY A 351 -0.45 -0.89 -9.75
C GLY A 351 -0.24 0.61 -9.47
N ALA A 352 0.87 1.00 -8.83
CA ALA A 352 1.23 2.39 -8.52
C ALA A 352 1.97 3.04 -9.70
N PHE A 353 1.30 3.20 -10.85
CA PHE A 353 1.92 3.62 -12.11
C PHE A 353 2.56 5.00 -12.06
N ASP A 354 1.96 5.97 -11.36
CA ASP A 354 2.52 7.33 -11.21
C ASP A 354 3.83 7.32 -10.43
N LEU A 355 3.89 6.53 -9.35
CA LEU A 355 5.11 6.31 -8.58
C LEU A 355 6.19 5.69 -9.45
N ALA A 356 5.87 4.63 -10.18
CA ALA A 356 6.81 3.95 -11.06
C ALA A 356 7.39 4.91 -12.12
N ARG A 357 6.55 5.72 -12.76
CA ARG A 357 7.02 6.75 -13.73
C ARG A 357 7.99 7.76 -13.11
N GLY A 358 7.68 8.25 -11.91
CA GLY A 358 8.57 9.19 -11.20
C GLY A 358 9.94 8.57 -10.90
N LEU A 359 9.95 7.29 -10.50
CA LEU A 359 11.18 6.56 -10.22
C LEU A 359 11.99 6.25 -11.48
N LEU A 360 11.33 5.88 -12.59
CA LEU A 360 11.98 5.68 -13.89
C LEU A 360 12.59 6.98 -14.41
N ALA A 361 11.90 8.11 -14.25
CA ALA A 361 12.45 9.42 -14.58
C ALA A 361 13.68 9.76 -13.71
N THR A 362 13.65 9.40 -12.42
CA THR A 362 14.80 9.59 -11.52
C THR A 362 16.01 8.75 -11.95
N ALA A 363 15.78 7.49 -12.35
CA ALA A 363 16.82 6.60 -12.84
C ALA A 363 17.47 7.11 -14.14
N GLU A 364 16.69 7.73 -15.04
CA GLU A 364 17.16 8.21 -16.35
C GLU A 364 18.16 9.34 -16.27
N VAL A 365 18.13 10.17 -15.21
CA VAL A 365 19.00 11.32 -15.03
C VAL A 365 20.46 10.89 -14.73
N ALA A 366 20.65 9.69 -14.20
CA ALA A 366 21.97 9.16 -13.85
C ALA A 366 22.68 8.56 -15.09
N PRO A 367 24.02 8.48 -15.09
CA PRO A 367 24.72 7.68 -16.08
C PRO A 367 24.42 6.20 -15.87
N LEU A 368 23.69 5.62 -16.85
CA LEU A 368 23.29 4.21 -16.82
C LEU A 368 24.33 3.33 -17.48
N ASP A 369 24.65 2.19 -16.86
CA ASP A 369 25.31 1.10 -17.57
C ASP A 369 24.34 0.41 -18.58
N GLU A 370 24.85 -0.54 -19.36
CA GLU A 370 24.06 -1.19 -20.40
C GLU A 370 22.89 -2.01 -19.84
N LEU A 371 23.09 -2.68 -18.71
CA LEU A 371 22.06 -3.48 -18.04
C LEU A 371 20.99 -2.58 -17.42
N GLN A 372 21.38 -1.53 -16.73
CA GLN A 372 20.45 -0.55 -16.14
C GLN A 372 19.60 0.12 -17.23
N ARG A 373 20.20 0.46 -18.38
CA ARG A 373 19.45 1.02 -19.52
C ARG A 373 18.45 0.02 -20.08
N ALA A 374 18.86 -1.23 -20.25
CA ALA A 374 17.97 -2.28 -20.73
C ALA A 374 16.79 -2.54 -19.76
N ARG A 375 17.05 -2.54 -18.44
CA ARG A 375 16.00 -2.65 -17.42
C ARG A 375 15.07 -1.44 -17.41
N LEU A 376 15.61 -0.21 -17.56
CA LEU A 376 14.79 0.98 -17.67
C LEU A 376 13.83 0.91 -18.86
N ASP A 377 14.33 0.49 -20.05
CA ASP A 377 13.53 0.36 -21.24
C ASP A 377 12.45 -0.73 -21.10
N LEU A 378 12.77 -1.84 -20.43
CA LEU A 378 11.83 -2.90 -20.10
C LEU A 378 10.69 -2.37 -19.22
N LEU A 379 11.02 -1.75 -18.09
CA LEU A 379 10.02 -1.26 -17.14
C LEU A 379 9.14 -0.14 -17.73
N ARG A 380 9.69 0.68 -18.64
CA ARG A 380 8.91 1.65 -19.42
C ARG A 380 7.92 0.97 -20.36
N ALA A 381 8.35 -0.10 -21.00
CA ALA A 381 7.47 -0.88 -21.88
C ALA A 381 6.33 -1.54 -21.10
N GLU A 382 6.62 -2.09 -19.92
CA GLU A 382 5.63 -2.66 -18.99
C GLU A 382 4.65 -1.57 -18.50
N ALA A 383 5.13 -0.41 -18.10
CA ALA A 383 4.29 0.73 -17.70
C ALA A 383 3.34 1.16 -18.85
N SER A 384 3.87 1.27 -20.06
CA SER A 384 3.08 1.61 -21.25
C SER A 384 2.00 0.57 -21.56
N TYR A 385 2.31 -0.71 -21.36
CA TYR A 385 1.35 -1.80 -21.55
C TYR A 385 0.22 -1.75 -20.52
N ALA A 386 0.56 -1.55 -19.25
CA ALA A 386 -0.41 -1.48 -18.16
C ALA A 386 -1.38 -0.29 -18.28
N GLU A 387 -0.94 0.84 -18.84
CA GLU A 387 -1.75 2.04 -19.08
C GLU A 387 -2.66 1.95 -20.32
N ARG A 388 -2.83 0.78 -20.92
CA ARG A 388 -3.64 0.54 -22.14
C ARG A 388 -3.13 1.23 -23.41
N ARG A 389 -1.88 1.62 -23.48
CA ARG A 389 -1.22 2.07 -24.71
C ARG A 389 -0.69 0.89 -25.52
N GLY A 390 -1.51 -0.17 -25.63
CA GLY A 390 -1.12 -1.51 -26.07
C GLY A 390 -0.57 -1.62 -27.49
N SER A 391 -0.70 -0.62 -28.36
CA SER A 391 -0.19 -0.69 -29.74
C SER A 391 1.33 -0.58 -29.85
N GLU A 392 2.00 0.08 -28.90
CA GLU A 392 3.45 0.32 -28.90
C GLU A 392 4.23 -0.67 -28.03
N ALA A 393 3.57 -1.25 -27.03
CA ALA A 393 4.20 -2.14 -26.05
C ALA A 393 4.96 -3.32 -26.67
N PRO A 394 4.45 -4.05 -27.69
CA PRO A 394 5.18 -5.16 -28.30
C PRO A 394 6.52 -4.73 -28.89
N ALA A 395 6.58 -3.54 -29.51
CA ALA A 395 7.81 -3.04 -30.12
C ALA A 395 8.83 -2.59 -29.06
N LEU A 396 8.35 -1.99 -27.96
CA LEU A 396 9.18 -1.57 -26.83
C LEU A 396 9.78 -2.79 -26.12
N LEU A 397 8.94 -3.77 -25.76
CA LEU A 397 9.37 -5.02 -25.14
C LEU A 397 10.36 -5.80 -26.03
N LEU A 398 10.12 -5.86 -27.34
CA LEU A 398 11.01 -6.52 -28.27
C LEU A 398 12.39 -5.84 -28.37
N ARG A 399 12.44 -4.51 -28.28
CA ARG A 399 13.72 -3.78 -28.22
C ARG A 399 14.46 -4.07 -26.92
N ALA A 400 13.76 -4.02 -25.80
CA ALA A 400 14.32 -4.35 -24.49
C ALA A 400 14.89 -5.77 -24.46
N ALA A 401 14.13 -6.76 -24.95
CA ALA A 401 14.58 -8.15 -25.06
C ALA A 401 15.88 -8.29 -25.85
N LYS A 402 15.98 -7.64 -27.01
CA LYS A 402 17.21 -7.68 -27.85
C LYS A 402 18.40 -7.02 -27.17
N THR A 403 18.19 -5.96 -26.41
CA THR A 403 19.27 -5.32 -25.64
C THR A 403 19.75 -6.19 -24.48
N LEU A 404 18.82 -6.96 -23.89
CA LEU A 404 19.12 -7.91 -22.81
C LEU A 404 19.81 -9.19 -23.29
N ASP A 405 19.69 -9.57 -24.56
CA ASP A 405 20.25 -10.83 -25.11
C ASP A 405 21.73 -11.10 -24.68
N PRO A 406 22.68 -10.14 -24.82
CA PRO A 406 24.05 -10.33 -24.41
C PRO A 406 24.29 -10.12 -22.89
N LEU A 407 23.37 -9.44 -22.18
CA LEU A 407 23.57 -8.96 -20.80
C LEU A 407 22.98 -9.95 -19.79
N ASP A 408 21.73 -10.33 -20.01
CA ASP A 408 20.98 -11.28 -19.18
C ASP A 408 20.07 -12.14 -20.08
N PRO A 409 20.57 -13.26 -20.58
CA PRO A 409 19.80 -14.13 -21.49
C PRO A 409 18.52 -14.68 -20.86
N GLN A 410 18.44 -14.81 -19.55
CA GLN A 410 17.24 -15.30 -18.86
C GLN A 410 16.15 -14.22 -18.86
N LEU A 411 16.47 -13.02 -18.43
CA LEU A 411 15.57 -11.88 -18.46
C LEU A 411 15.15 -11.54 -19.89
N ALA A 412 16.08 -11.64 -20.86
CA ALA A 412 15.77 -11.47 -22.28
C ALA A 412 14.67 -12.44 -22.76
N ARG A 413 14.76 -13.74 -22.37
CA ARG A 413 13.77 -14.76 -22.74
C ARG A 413 12.41 -14.47 -22.14
N ASP A 414 12.36 -14.06 -20.89
CA ASP A 414 11.13 -13.65 -20.20
C ASP A 414 10.50 -12.43 -20.90
N THR A 415 11.33 -11.44 -21.25
CA THR A 415 10.90 -10.24 -21.99
C THR A 415 10.40 -10.56 -23.40
N TYR A 416 11.01 -11.55 -24.11
CA TYR A 416 10.47 -12.00 -25.40
C TYR A 416 9.09 -12.64 -25.26
N LEU A 417 8.85 -13.39 -24.17
CA LEU A 417 7.53 -13.99 -23.92
C LEU A 417 6.48 -12.92 -23.62
N ASP A 418 6.84 -11.88 -22.88
CA ASP A 418 5.98 -10.73 -22.63
C ASP A 418 5.71 -9.93 -23.91
N ALA A 419 6.74 -9.71 -24.75
CA ALA A 419 6.58 -9.08 -26.05
C ALA A 419 5.63 -9.90 -26.95
N TRP A 420 5.75 -11.22 -26.92
CA TRP A 420 4.89 -12.12 -27.67
C TRP A 420 3.44 -12.07 -27.16
N SER A 421 3.24 -12.11 -25.85
CA SER A 421 1.93 -11.99 -25.20
C SER A 421 1.27 -10.65 -25.52
N SER A 422 2.04 -9.56 -25.40
CA SER A 422 1.58 -8.21 -25.73
C SER A 422 1.18 -8.11 -27.21
N ALA A 423 1.96 -8.71 -28.12
CA ALA A 423 1.63 -8.72 -29.56
C ALA A 423 0.38 -9.55 -29.86
N LEU A 424 0.12 -10.62 -29.09
CA LEU A 424 -1.10 -11.42 -29.23
C LEU A 424 -2.35 -10.60 -28.89
N PHE A 425 -2.31 -9.83 -27.80
CA PHE A 425 -3.44 -8.97 -27.39
C PHE A 425 -3.60 -7.72 -28.25
N ALA A 426 -2.50 -7.12 -28.71
CA ALA A 426 -2.55 -5.96 -29.60
C ALA A 426 -3.17 -6.29 -30.98
N GLY A 427 -3.02 -7.53 -31.42
CA GLY A 427 -3.63 -8.01 -32.67
C GLY A 427 -3.33 -7.11 -33.86
N ARG A 428 -4.39 -6.62 -34.57
CA ARG A 428 -4.29 -5.73 -35.74
C ARG A 428 -3.89 -4.29 -35.36
N LEU A 429 -3.90 -3.91 -34.10
CA LEU A 429 -3.55 -2.56 -33.64
C LEU A 429 -2.03 -2.39 -33.44
N ALA A 430 -1.26 -3.47 -33.49
CA ALA A 430 0.19 -3.42 -33.36
C ALA A 430 0.82 -2.80 -34.62
N SER A 431 1.30 -1.57 -34.53
CA SER A 431 1.85 -0.80 -35.64
C SER A 431 3.22 -1.28 -36.13
N SER A 432 4.05 -1.92 -35.28
CA SER A 432 5.42 -2.34 -35.63
C SER A 432 5.92 -3.59 -34.89
N GLY A 433 5.09 -4.29 -34.17
CA GLY A 433 5.45 -5.48 -33.38
C GLY A 433 4.55 -6.66 -33.72
N SER A 434 4.40 -7.00 -34.98
CA SER A 434 3.53 -8.13 -35.39
C SER A 434 4.00 -9.40 -34.69
N LEU A 435 3.07 -10.25 -34.28
CA LEU A 435 3.31 -11.53 -33.59
C LEU A 435 4.36 -12.38 -34.34
N ARG A 436 4.33 -12.36 -35.70
CA ARG A 436 5.32 -13.05 -36.55
C ARG A 436 6.72 -12.43 -36.41
N HIS A 437 6.82 -11.09 -36.28
CA HIS A 437 8.10 -10.42 -36.12
C HIS A 437 8.74 -10.78 -34.78
N VAL A 438 7.97 -10.71 -33.68
CA VAL A 438 8.41 -11.13 -32.34
C VAL A 438 8.80 -12.59 -32.33
N SER A 439 8.01 -13.48 -32.96
CA SER A 439 8.29 -14.92 -33.04
C SER A 439 9.64 -15.20 -33.73
N ARG A 440 9.93 -14.54 -34.86
CA ARG A 440 11.21 -14.68 -35.54
C ARG A 440 12.39 -14.21 -34.67
N ALA A 441 12.24 -13.07 -34.01
CA ALA A 441 13.28 -12.55 -33.12
C ALA A 441 13.54 -13.51 -31.94
N ALA A 442 12.49 -14.02 -31.31
CA ALA A 442 12.62 -14.98 -30.20
C ALA A 442 13.30 -16.31 -30.60
N LEU A 443 13.07 -16.76 -31.82
CA LEU A 443 13.75 -17.97 -32.34
C LEU A 443 15.22 -17.71 -32.69
N ALA A 444 15.58 -16.49 -33.08
CA ALA A 444 16.94 -16.08 -33.40
C ALA A 444 17.77 -15.72 -32.14
N ALA A 445 17.11 -15.47 -31.01
CA ALA A 445 17.75 -15.07 -29.76
C ALA A 445 18.69 -16.17 -29.22
N PRO A 446 19.76 -15.80 -28.51
CA PRO A 446 20.67 -16.73 -27.86
C PRO A 446 19.94 -17.73 -26.95
N ARG A 447 20.42 -18.97 -26.93
CA ARG A 447 19.87 -19.97 -26.01
C ARG A 447 20.52 -19.82 -24.64
N PRO A 448 19.72 -19.84 -23.56
CA PRO A 448 20.31 -19.84 -22.23
C PRO A 448 21.17 -21.10 -22.02
N ALA A 449 22.20 -20.98 -21.18
CA ALA A 449 23.02 -22.10 -20.78
C ALA A 449 22.20 -23.07 -19.91
N GLY A 450 22.18 -24.34 -20.24
CA GLY A 450 21.49 -25.37 -19.46
C GLY A 450 20.19 -25.90 -20.07
N ALA A 451 19.41 -26.61 -19.28
CA ALA A 451 18.13 -27.16 -19.71
C ALA A 451 17.10 -26.03 -19.84
N PRO A 452 16.30 -26.05 -20.91
CA PRO A 452 15.30 -25.00 -21.09
C PRO A 452 14.21 -25.08 -20.02
N ARG A 453 13.85 -23.94 -19.43
CA ARG A 453 12.73 -23.82 -18.50
C ARG A 453 11.38 -24.05 -19.23
N PRO A 454 10.31 -24.36 -18.50
CA PRO A 454 8.97 -24.44 -19.09
C PRO A 454 8.53 -23.17 -19.82
N SER A 455 8.85 -21.98 -19.30
CA SER A 455 8.64 -20.67 -19.95
C SER A 455 9.42 -20.52 -21.27
N ASP A 456 10.66 -21.00 -21.34
CA ASP A 456 11.46 -21.01 -22.56
C ASP A 456 10.86 -21.93 -23.64
N LEU A 457 10.29 -23.07 -23.23
CA LEU A 457 9.57 -23.98 -24.10
C LEU A 457 8.25 -23.38 -24.61
N LEU A 458 7.52 -22.64 -23.76
CA LEU A 458 6.32 -21.88 -24.19
C LEU A 458 6.68 -20.87 -25.27
N LEU A 459 7.68 -20.02 -25.03
CA LEU A 459 8.12 -19.02 -25.99
C LEU A 459 8.50 -19.67 -27.32
N LYS A 460 9.34 -20.73 -27.28
CA LYS A 460 9.76 -21.45 -28.48
C LYS A 460 8.58 -22.10 -29.21
N GLY A 461 7.68 -22.73 -28.48
CA GLY A 461 6.51 -23.40 -29.05
C GLY A 461 5.55 -22.44 -29.72
N PHE A 462 5.24 -21.33 -29.06
CA PHE A 462 4.40 -20.30 -29.67
C PHE A 462 5.07 -19.60 -30.85
N ALA A 463 6.37 -19.33 -30.78
CA ALA A 463 7.11 -18.75 -31.88
C ALA A 463 7.07 -19.67 -33.11
N LEU A 464 7.32 -20.97 -32.94
CA LEU A 464 7.21 -21.98 -34.01
C LEU A 464 5.80 -22.06 -34.61
N ALA A 465 4.76 -21.95 -33.79
CA ALA A 465 3.38 -22.00 -34.28
C ALA A 465 3.07 -20.90 -35.31
N PHE A 466 3.72 -19.73 -35.17
CA PHE A 466 3.53 -18.58 -36.06
C PHE A 466 4.57 -18.46 -37.19
N THR A 467 5.68 -19.23 -37.15
CA THR A 467 6.71 -19.22 -38.20
C THR A 467 6.67 -20.49 -39.02
N ASP A 468 6.64 -21.66 -38.39
CA ASP A 468 6.80 -22.98 -39.02
C ASP A 468 5.52 -23.84 -38.94
N GLY A 469 4.51 -23.36 -38.26
CA GLY A 469 3.19 -24.00 -38.20
C GLY A 469 3.00 -24.95 -37.02
N ARG A 470 1.77 -25.45 -36.89
CA ARG A 470 1.32 -26.22 -35.70
C ARG A 470 2.08 -27.54 -35.51
N ALA A 471 2.43 -28.23 -36.62
CA ALA A 471 3.13 -29.51 -36.54
C ALA A 471 4.51 -29.38 -35.85
N ALA A 472 5.24 -28.31 -36.16
CA ALA A 472 6.53 -28.02 -35.54
C ALA A 472 6.40 -27.57 -34.07
N ALA A 473 5.31 -26.87 -33.73
CA ALA A 473 5.06 -26.33 -32.39
C ALA A 473 4.58 -27.40 -31.38
N ALA A 474 3.75 -28.34 -31.82
CA ALA A 474 3.05 -29.29 -30.97
C ALA A 474 3.95 -30.06 -29.97
N PRO A 475 5.06 -30.67 -30.37
CA PRO A 475 5.89 -31.40 -29.42
C PRO A 475 6.61 -30.51 -28.40
N VAL A 476 6.84 -29.24 -28.75
CA VAL A 476 7.48 -28.26 -27.84
C VAL A 476 6.46 -27.75 -26.83
N LEU A 477 5.26 -27.38 -27.28
CA LEU A 477 4.19 -26.94 -26.39
C LEU A 477 3.73 -28.04 -25.44
N GLY A 478 3.68 -29.31 -25.89
CA GLY A 478 3.37 -30.44 -25.02
C GLY A 478 4.37 -30.57 -23.86
N ARG A 479 5.68 -30.44 -24.13
CA ARG A 479 6.70 -30.44 -23.07
C ARG A 479 6.59 -29.23 -22.14
N ALA A 480 6.27 -28.05 -22.67
CA ALA A 480 6.03 -26.86 -21.87
C ALA A 480 4.86 -27.07 -20.90
N ALA A 481 3.72 -27.55 -21.41
CA ALA A 481 2.54 -27.83 -20.60
C ALA A 481 2.81 -28.87 -19.49
N THR A 482 3.53 -29.94 -19.81
CA THR A 482 3.97 -30.93 -18.80
C THR A 482 4.88 -30.29 -17.75
N GLY A 483 5.79 -29.41 -18.17
CA GLY A 483 6.67 -28.68 -17.26
C GLY A 483 5.89 -27.80 -16.29
N PHE A 484 4.89 -27.04 -16.75
CA PHE A 484 4.03 -26.21 -15.92
C PHE A 484 3.10 -27.01 -14.97
N ALA A 485 2.78 -28.24 -15.30
CA ALA A 485 2.03 -29.15 -14.42
C ALA A 485 2.90 -29.79 -13.33
N GLY A 486 4.23 -29.71 -13.46
CA GLY A 486 5.20 -30.26 -12.52
C GLY A 486 5.52 -29.34 -11.35
N SER A 487 6.16 -29.90 -10.31
CA SER A 487 6.57 -29.16 -9.11
C SER A 487 7.83 -28.29 -9.28
N GLY A 488 8.40 -28.23 -10.49
CA GLY A 488 9.67 -27.52 -10.77
C GLY A 488 9.51 -26.08 -11.27
N VAL A 489 8.30 -25.55 -11.35
CA VAL A 489 8.01 -24.19 -11.80
C VAL A 489 7.77 -23.31 -10.57
N SER A 490 8.36 -22.12 -10.56
CA SER A 490 8.12 -21.15 -9.48
C SER A 490 6.68 -20.66 -9.51
N ALA A 491 6.15 -20.28 -8.33
CA ALA A 491 4.82 -19.69 -8.23
C ALA A 491 4.69 -18.42 -9.10
N GLU A 492 5.76 -17.64 -9.22
CA GLU A 492 5.84 -16.46 -10.05
C GLU A 492 5.68 -16.79 -11.55
N GLU A 493 6.38 -17.80 -12.06
CA GLU A 493 6.23 -18.23 -13.47
C GLU A 493 4.82 -18.76 -13.74
N VAL A 494 4.22 -19.49 -12.80
CA VAL A 494 2.83 -19.96 -12.93
C VAL A 494 1.85 -18.80 -12.99
N LEU A 495 2.01 -17.81 -12.14
CA LEU A 495 1.14 -16.62 -12.12
C LEU A 495 1.30 -15.79 -13.40
N ARG A 496 2.52 -15.59 -13.86
CA ARG A 496 2.82 -14.75 -15.03
C ARG A 496 2.42 -15.42 -16.35
N TRP A 497 2.69 -16.72 -16.52
CA TRP A 497 2.50 -17.40 -17.80
C TRP A 497 1.66 -18.69 -17.78
N GLY A 498 1.10 -19.09 -16.63
CA GLY A 498 0.28 -20.30 -16.50
C GLY A 498 -0.98 -20.29 -17.40
N TRP A 499 -1.56 -19.11 -17.63
CA TRP A 499 -2.66 -18.94 -18.58
C TRP A 499 -2.24 -19.24 -20.01
N LEU A 500 -1.00 -18.90 -20.42
CA LEU A 500 -0.43 -19.29 -21.71
C LEU A 500 -0.21 -20.80 -21.81
N ALA A 501 0.25 -21.42 -20.73
CA ALA A 501 0.42 -22.88 -20.67
C ALA A 501 -0.93 -23.59 -20.86
N THR A 502 -2.00 -23.08 -20.23
CA THR A 502 -3.37 -23.60 -20.43
C THR A 502 -3.83 -23.44 -21.87
N ALA A 503 -3.56 -22.27 -22.49
CA ALA A 503 -3.88 -22.05 -23.90
C ALA A 503 -3.11 -22.99 -24.85
N ALA A 504 -1.91 -23.44 -24.47
CA ALA A 504 -1.13 -24.42 -25.21
C ALA A 504 -1.79 -25.81 -25.19
N THR A 505 -2.44 -26.21 -24.09
CA THR A 505 -3.12 -27.51 -23.97
C THR A 505 -4.44 -27.58 -24.74
N VAL A 506 -5.24 -26.52 -24.70
CA VAL A 506 -6.56 -26.46 -25.35
C VAL A 506 -6.45 -26.59 -26.89
N ARG A 507 -5.36 -26.16 -27.50
CA ARG A 507 -5.11 -26.28 -28.93
C ARG A 507 -4.63 -27.67 -29.39
N HIS A 508 -4.41 -28.60 -28.47
CA HIS A 508 -4.07 -30.00 -28.79
C HIS A 508 -5.31 -30.93 -28.90
N VAL A 509 -6.49 -30.50 -28.44
CA VAL A 509 -7.70 -31.33 -28.36
C VAL A 509 -8.70 -31.01 -29.51
N SER A 510 -8.42 -30.03 -30.32
CA SER A 510 -9.18 -29.66 -31.51
C SER A 510 -8.22 -29.60 -32.73
#